data_615f48168fbaed16c0e9495a7da42a87
#
_entry.id   615f48168fbaed16c0e9495a7da42a87
#
_cell.length_a   1.000
_cell.length_b   1.000
_cell.length_c   1.000
_cell.angle_alpha   90.00
_cell.angle_beta   90.00
_cell.angle_gamma   90.00
#
_symmetry.space_group_name_H-M   'P 1'
#
loop_
_entity.id
_entity.type
_entity.pdbx_description
1 polymer ?
#
loop_
_entity_poly.entity_id
_entity_poly.type
_entity_poly.pdbx_seq_one_letter_code
_entity_poly.pdbx_strand_id
1 'polypeptide(L)'
;LYCKMFNDELNKSKGAAKNICVPKIQYYGNASFNDNYMPLSQDRLYYYQRLSAAKNKQDISAIQEEVIDRYGKPDPDTTNLYKITEIRTAYTQTLVKNILIEKDRVMLTLMDADPKTANEIPVGNLTKALEGAGTKYMFKQLKEDSVGLEIFWDVSKEPLTALIRHAELFYYDNNNT
;
A
#
# COMPACT_ATOMS: atom_id res chain seq x y z
N LEU A 1 13.77 3.86 9.82
CA LEU A 1 14.15 3.79 11.25
C LEU A 1 12.96 3.36 12.12
N TYR A 2 11.75 3.90 11.90
CA TYR A 2 10.55 3.57 12.69
C TYR A 2 10.10 2.10 12.57
N CYS A 3 10.12 1.50 11.38
CA CYS A 3 9.77 0.09 11.20
C CYS A 3 10.73 -0.84 11.96
N LYS A 4 12.01 -0.47 12.10
CA LYS A 4 13.02 -1.29 12.79
C LYS A 4 12.84 -1.26 14.31
N MET A 5 12.55 -0.09 14.89
CA MET A 5 12.33 0.05 16.34
C MET A 5 11.02 -0.62 16.80
N PHE A 6 9.96 -0.53 15.99
CA PHE A 6 8.68 -1.17 16.30
C PHE A 6 8.76 -2.70 16.23
N ASN A 7 9.56 -3.22 15.29
CA ASN A 7 9.80 -4.66 15.15
C ASN A 7 10.66 -5.22 16.30
N ASP A 8 11.63 -4.47 16.82
CA ASP A 8 12.50 -4.93 17.92
C ASP A 8 11.75 -5.06 19.26
N GLU A 9 10.70 -4.24 19.48
CA GLU A 9 9.86 -4.38 20.68
C GLU A 9 8.83 -5.52 20.56
N LEU A 10 8.26 -5.76 19.37
CA LEU A 10 7.35 -6.89 19.13
C LEU A 10 8.06 -8.25 19.16
N ASN A 11 9.31 -8.32 18.72
CA ASN A 11 10.09 -9.56 18.71
C ASN A 11 10.54 -10.00 20.13
N LYS A 12 10.49 -9.11 21.13
CA LYS A 12 10.76 -9.45 22.53
C LYS A 12 9.60 -10.14 23.24
N SER A 13 8.39 -10.14 22.68
CA SER A 13 7.20 -10.61 23.38
C SER A 13 6.53 -11.87 22.84
N LYS A 14 6.87 -12.40 21.64
CA LYS A 14 6.32 -13.72 21.17
C LYS A 14 7.19 -14.33 20.07
N GLY A 15 7.43 -15.65 20.15
CA GLY A 15 8.13 -16.41 19.12
C GLY A 15 7.51 -16.25 17.74
N ALA A 16 8.36 -16.12 16.72
CA ALA A 16 8.04 -16.10 15.28
C ALA A 16 6.94 -15.12 14.84
N ALA A 17 6.98 -13.85 15.28
CA ALA A 17 6.15 -12.81 14.69
C ALA A 17 6.71 -12.41 13.33
N LYS A 18 5.97 -12.66 12.24
CA LYS A 18 6.24 -12.12 10.89
C LYS A 18 6.46 -10.61 11.02
N ASN A 19 7.53 -10.11 10.45
CA ASN A 19 7.80 -8.68 10.36
C ASN A 19 6.71 -8.02 9.51
N ILE A 20 5.69 -7.45 10.16
CA ILE A 20 4.63 -6.72 9.47
C ILE A 20 5.22 -5.37 9.07
N CYS A 21 5.46 -5.18 7.78
CA CYS A 21 5.82 -3.89 7.22
C CYS A 21 4.59 -3.21 6.63
N VAL A 22 4.30 -2.02 7.12
CA VAL A 22 3.30 -1.14 6.52
C VAL A 22 4.01 -0.27 5.48
N PRO A 23 3.62 -0.30 4.21
CA PRO A 23 4.30 0.46 3.17
C PRO A 23 4.14 1.96 3.38
N LYS A 24 5.21 2.71 3.10
CA LYS A 24 5.16 4.16 3.01
C LYS A 24 4.63 4.54 1.64
N ILE A 25 3.54 5.32 1.59
CA ILE A 25 2.91 5.73 0.34
C ILE A 25 3.13 7.22 0.10
N GLN A 26 3.53 7.56 -1.12
CA GLN A 26 3.56 8.91 -1.66
C GLN A 26 2.68 8.96 -2.90
N TYR A 27 1.78 9.93 -2.96
CA TYR A 27 0.81 10.11 -4.04
C TYR A 27 0.89 11.50 -4.62
N TYR A 28 0.94 11.62 -5.94
CA TYR A 28 1.07 12.90 -6.65
C TYR A 28 -0.18 13.80 -6.59
N GLY A 29 -1.34 13.20 -6.32
CA GLY A 29 -2.62 13.91 -6.25
C GLY A 29 -3.03 14.24 -4.81
N ASN A 30 -4.24 14.77 -4.66
CA ASN A 30 -4.83 15.03 -3.37
C ASN A 30 -5.58 13.80 -2.84
N ALA A 31 -5.39 13.50 -1.56
CA ALA A 31 -6.07 12.41 -0.85
C ALA A 31 -6.33 12.86 0.59
N SER A 32 -7.43 13.58 0.82
CA SER A 32 -7.73 14.19 2.11
C SER A 32 -9.23 14.48 2.26
N PHE A 33 -9.68 14.62 3.51
CA PHE A 33 -10.94 15.29 3.81
C PHE A 33 -10.73 16.80 3.69
N ASN A 34 -11.38 17.45 2.72
CA ASN A 34 -11.31 18.90 2.59
C ASN A 34 -12.36 19.60 3.46
N ASP A 35 -12.14 20.91 3.70
CA ASP A 35 -13.00 21.71 4.58
C ASP A 35 -14.41 21.91 4.03
N ASN A 36 -14.60 21.86 2.72
CA ASN A 36 -15.92 21.98 2.09
C ASN A 36 -16.76 20.71 2.29
N TYR A 37 -16.12 19.55 2.26
CA TYR A 37 -16.81 18.27 2.44
C TYR A 37 -17.03 17.94 3.93
N MET A 38 -16.02 18.17 4.77
CA MET A 38 -16.06 17.92 6.20
C MET A 38 -15.55 19.16 6.96
N PRO A 39 -16.44 20.12 7.30
CA PRO A 39 -16.02 21.42 7.84
C PRO A 39 -15.32 21.36 9.18
N LEU A 40 -15.76 20.45 10.06
CA LEU A 40 -15.24 20.37 11.42
C LEU A 40 -13.88 19.64 11.45
N SER A 41 -12.83 20.34 11.89
CA SER A 41 -11.48 19.77 12.00
C SER A 41 -11.40 18.58 12.96
N GLN A 42 -12.23 18.56 14.00
CA GLN A 42 -12.31 17.45 14.95
C GLN A 42 -12.84 16.18 14.30
N ASP A 43 -13.84 16.29 13.41
CA ASP A 43 -14.39 15.15 12.67
C ASP A 43 -13.36 14.62 11.67
N ARG A 44 -12.65 15.52 10.96
CA ARG A 44 -11.55 15.11 10.09
C ARG A 44 -10.48 14.33 10.85
N LEU A 45 -10.04 14.84 12.00
CA LEU A 45 -9.06 14.15 12.83
C LEU A 45 -9.56 12.78 13.29
N TYR A 46 -10.81 12.69 13.72
CA TYR A 46 -11.43 11.44 14.16
C TYR A 46 -11.43 10.39 13.05
N TYR A 47 -11.86 10.76 11.84
CA TYR A 47 -11.89 9.82 10.72
C TYR A 47 -10.49 9.48 10.18
N TYR A 48 -9.53 10.41 10.21
CA TYR A 48 -8.13 10.09 9.89
C TYR A 48 -7.56 9.04 10.86
N GLN A 49 -7.83 9.16 12.16
CA GLN A 49 -7.39 8.16 13.14
C GLN A 49 -8.00 6.79 12.88
N ARG A 50 -9.30 6.75 12.58
CA ARG A 50 -9.99 5.49 12.25
C ARG A 50 -9.45 4.85 10.96
N LEU A 51 -9.30 5.63 9.89
CA LEU A 51 -8.70 5.15 8.64
C LEU A 51 -7.27 4.67 8.87
N SER A 52 -6.48 5.36 9.69
CA SER A 52 -5.13 4.93 10.04
C SER A 52 -5.10 3.60 10.77
N ALA A 53 -6.09 3.31 11.60
CA ALA A 53 -6.22 2.07 12.36
C ALA A 53 -6.85 0.92 11.56
N ALA A 54 -7.46 1.18 10.39
CA ALA A 54 -8.11 0.17 9.55
C ALA A 54 -7.09 -0.90 9.09
N LYS A 55 -7.47 -2.17 9.23
CA LYS A 55 -6.62 -3.33 8.93
C LYS A 55 -7.04 -4.09 7.67
N ASN A 56 -8.25 -3.86 7.21
CA ASN A 56 -8.86 -4.57 6.08
C ASN A 56 -9.87 -3.68 5.35
N LYS A 57 -10.37 -4.19 4.23
CA LYS A 57 -11.33 -3.46 3.40
C LYS A 57 -12.67 -3.23 4.11
N GLN A 58 -13.09 -4.15 4.96
CA GLN A 58 -14.36 -4.06 5.70
C GLN A 58 -14.34 -2.88 6.68
N ASP A 59 -13.22 -2.67 7.39
CA ASP A 59 -13.05 -1.52 8.28
C ASP A 59 -13.18 -0.20 7.51
N ILE A 60 -12.58 -0.13 6.31
CA ILE A 60 -12.64 1.04 5.46
C ILE A 60 -14.06 1.28 4.95
N SER A 61 -14.74 0.23 4.48
CA SER A 61 -16.13 0.32 3.99
C SER A 61 -17.09 0.82 5.07
N ALA A 62 -16.96 0.33 6.30
CA ALA A 62 -17.78 0.79 7.42
C ALA A 62 -17.57 2.30 7.72
N ILE A 63 -16.32 2.77 7.64
CA ILE A 63 -16.02 4.20 7.79
C ILE A 63 -16.61 5.00 6.62
N GLN A 64 -16.52 4.51 5.39
CA GLN A 64 -17.09 5.15 4.20
C GLN A 64 -18.61 5.30 4.33
N GLU A 65 -19.30 4.24 4.72
CA GLU A 65 -20.76 4.26 4.91
C GLU A 65 -21.18 5.30 5.95
N GLU A 66 -20.50 5.33 7.09
CA GLU A 66 -20.76 6.30 8.15
C GLU A 66 -20.51 7.75 7.69
N VAL A 67 -19.42 8.00 6.95
CA VAL A 67 -19.10 9.33 6.43
C VAL A 67 -20.11 9.76 5.36
N ILE A 68 -20.54 8.84 4.49
CA ILE A 68 -21.58 9.11 3.47
C ILE A 68 -22.91 9.44 4.14
N ASP A 69 -23.30 8.73 5.18
CA ASP A 69 -24.52 9.01 5.92
C ASP A 69 -24.54 10.41 6.55
N ARG A 70 -23.39 10.86 7.07
CA ARG A 70 -23.27 12.17 7.74
C ARG A 70 -23.02 13.35 6.80
N TYR A 71 -22.22 13.16 5.75
CA TYR A 71 -21.71 14.25 4.90
C TYR A 71 -22.12 14.11 3.42
N GLY A 72 -22.82 13.03 3.07
CA GLY A 72 -23.23 12.77 1.70
C GLY A 72 -22.13 12.18 0.82
N LYS A 73 -22.32 12.25 -0.49
CA LYS A 73 -21.40 11.69 -1.48
C LYS A 73 -20.00 12.29 -1.35
N PRO A 74 -18.95 11.45 -1.25
CA PRO A 74 -17.58 11.92 -1.13
C PRO A 74 -17.13 12.65 -2.40
N ASP A 75 -16.32 13.67 -2.19
CA ASP A 75 -15.62 14.37 -3.26
C ASP A 75 -14.43 13.52 -3.80
N PRO A 76 -13.79 13.96 -4.89
CA PRO A 76 -12.66 13.22 -5.47
C PRO A 76 -11.49 13.01 -4.49
N ASP A 77 -11.15 14.02 -3.68
CA ASP A 77 -10.03 13.95 -2.74
C ASP A 77 -10.30 12.94 -1.62
N THR A 78 -11.53 12.95 -1.10
CA THR A 78 -12.00 11.95 -0.12
C THR A 78 -12.04 10.55 -0.72
N THR A 79 -12.48 10.41 -1.97
CA THR A 79 -12.46 9.13 -2.69
C THR A 79 -11.04 8.60 -2.84
N ASN A 80 -10.08 9.46 -3.20
CA ASN A 80 -8.68 9.11 -3.28
C ASN A 80 -8.11 8.69 -1.92
N LEU A 81 -8.49 9.38 -0.83
CA LEU A 81 -8.06 9.03 0.52
C LEU A 81 -8.47 7.59 0.90
N TYR A 82 -9.69 7.19 0.57
CA TYR A 82 -10.13 5.81 0.78
C TYR A 82 -9.32 4.82 -0.04
N LYS A 83 -9.10 5.08 -1.34
CA LYS A 83 -8.28 4.23 -2.21
C LYS A 83 -6.84 4.12 -1.71
N ILE A 84 -6.21 5.21 -1.27
CA ILE A 84 -4.86 5.19 -0.68
C ILE A 84 -4.84 4.35 0.62
N THR A 85 -5.90 4.42 1.42
CA THR A 85 -6.02 3.60 2.63
C THR A 85 -6.19 2.11 2.26
N GLU A 86 -6.97 1.78 1.24
CA GLU A 86 -7.10 0.41 0.71
C GLU A 86 -5.74 -0.12 0.19
N ILE A 87 -4.99 0.70 -0.55
CA ILE A 87 -3.64 0.35 -1.01
C ILE A 87 -2.73 0.05 0.19
N ARG A 88 -2.72 0.90 1.19
CA ARG A 88 -1.92 0.68 2.40
C ARG A 88 -2.25 -0.65 3.07
N THR A 89 -3.54 -0.95 3.25
CA THR A 89 -3.96 -2.21 3.88
C THR A 89 -3.64 -3.42 3.01
N ALA A 90 -3.86 -3.32 1.70
CA ALA A 90 -3.59 -4.40 0.74
C ALA A 90 -2.09 -4.73 0.63
N TYR A 91 -1.21 -3.73 0.72
CA TYR A 91 0.24 -3.95 0.67
C TYR A 91 0.89 -4.17 2.04
N THR A 92 0.13 -4.07 3.14
CA THR A 92 0.61 -4.49 4.46
C THR A 92 0.88 -6.01 4.45
N GLN A 93 2.02 -6.43 4.96
CA GLN A 93 2.51 -7.83 4.93
C GLN A 93 2.97 -8.33 3.54
N THR A 94 3.15 -7.44 2.59
CA THR A 94 3.78 -7.76 1.31
C THR A 94 5.28 -7.46 1.34
N LEU A 95 5.98 -7.78 0.25
CA LEU A 95 7.39 -7.44 0.05
C LEU A 95 7.65 -5.96 -0.27
N VAL A 96 6.60 -5.14 -0.33
CA VAL A 96 6.71 -3.73 -0.73
C VAL A 96 6.88 -2.84 0.50
N LYS A 97 7.97 -2.07 0.55
CA LYS A 97 8.24 -1.13 1.64
C LYS A 97 7.87 0.32 1.34
N ASN A 98 7.96 0.72 0.06
CA ASN A 98 7.54 2.07 -0.37
C ASN A 98 6.76 1.99 -1.68
N ILE A 99 5.78 2.86 -1.83
CA ILE A 99 4.94 3.03 -3.02
C ILE A 99 4.95 4.51 -3.38
N LEU A 100 5.52 4.84 -4.52
CA LEU A 100 5.46 6.19 -5.10
C LEU A 100 4.52 6.15 -6.30
N ILE A 101 3.38 6.84 -6.19
CA ILE A 101 2.34 6.87 -7.22
C ILE A 101 2.43 8.21 -7.94
N GLU A 102 2.84 8.17 -9.19
CA GLU A 102 2.89 9.30 -10.12
C GLU A 102 1.71 9.26 -11.11
N LYS A 103 1.63 10.23 -11.98
CA LYS A 103 0.49 10.35 -12.89
C LYS A 103 0.36 9.18 -13.88
N ASP A 104 1.48 8.71 -14.39
CA ASP A 104 1.58 7.73 -15.47
C ASP A 104 2.29 6.42 -15.06
N ARG A 105 2.78 6.37 -13.83
CA ARG A 105 3.51 5.20 -13.32
C ARG A 105 3.44 5.08 -11.81
N VAL A 106 3.77 3.90 -11.30
CA VAL A 106 4.08 3.68 -9.90
C VAL A 106 5.46 3.08 -9.76
N MET A 107 6.17 3.54 -8.73
CA MET A 107 7.41 2.92 -8.30
C MET A 107 7.17 2.18 -7.00
N LEU A 108 7.36 0.87 -7.00
CA LEU A 108 7.36 0.03 -5.82
C LEU A 108 8.81 -0.23 -5.42
N THR A 109 9.17 0.09 -4.17
CA THR A 109 10.45 -0.32 -3.60
C THR A 109 10.22 -1.59 -2.82
N LEU A 110 10.88 -2.67 -3.23
CA LEU A 110 10.81 -3.95 -2.57
C LEU A 110 11.72 -3.96 -1.33
N MET A 111 11.41 -4.83 -0.39
CA MET A 111 12.26 -5.07 0.78
C MET A 111 13.62 -5.60 0.33
N ASP A 112 14.66 -5.23 1.07
CA ASP A 112 15.99 -5.75 0.84
C ASP A 112 15.96 -7.27 1.12
N ALA A 113 16.58 -8.07 0.25
CA ALA A 113 16.79 -9.48 0.54
C ALA A 113 17.69 -9.60 1.77
N ASP A 114 17.24 -10.28 2.82
CA ASP A 114 18.08 -10.56 3.96
C ASP A 114 18.95 -11.79 3.61
N PRO A 115 20.29 -11.61 3.48
CA PRO A 115 21.17 -12.72 3.11
C PRO A 115 21.17 -13.86 4.15
N LYS A 116 20.67 -13.61 5.36
CA LYS A 116 20.59 -14.63 6.42
C LYS A 116 19.32 -15.48 6.36
N THR A 117 18.24 -14.97 5.75
CA THR A 117 16.96 -15.67 5.68
C THR A 117 16.72 -16.33 4.33
N ALA A 118 17.63 -16.18 3.37
CA ALA A 118 17.52 -16.71 2.00
C ALA A 118 16.17 -16.41 1.31
N ASN A 119 15.51 -15.35 1.74
CA ASN A 119 14.25 -14.92 1.16
C ASN A 119 14.55 -14.23 -0.17
N GLU A 120 14.77 -15.01 -1.20
CA GLU A 120 14.79 -14.50 -2.57
C GLU A 120 13.45 -13.87 -2.88
N ILE A 121 13.46 -12.63 -3.32
CA ILE A 121 12.26 -12.01 -3.88
C ILE A 121 11.83 -12.90 -5.06
N PRO A 122 10.61 -13.44 -5.10
CA PRO A 122 10.18 -14.35 -6.15
C PRO A 122 9.94 -13.58 -7.47
N VAL A 123 11.01 -12.99 -8.00
CA VAL A 123 10.99 -12.13 -9.19
C VAL A 123 10.38 -12.89 -10.38
N GLY A 124 10.67 -14.18 -10.51
CA GLY A 124 10.14 -14.99 -11.61
C GLY A 124 8.62 -15.17 -11.60
N ASN A 125 8.00 -15.28 -10.43
CA ASN A 125 6.55 -15.37 -10.30
C ASN A 125 5.90 -14.00 -10.51
N LEU A 126 6.54 -12.96 -10.00
CA LEU A 126 6.09 -11.59 -10.16
C LEU A 126 6.12 -11.14 -11.64
N THR A 127 7.20 -11.45 -12.37
CA THR A 127 7.30 -11.15 -13.81
C THR A 127 6.24 -11.86 -14.61
N LYS A 128 6.02 -13.16 -14.40
CA LYS A 128 4.96 -13.92 -15.08
C LYS A 128 3.58 -13.34 -14.84
N ALA A 129 3.29 -12.93 -13.62
CA ALA A 129 2.01 -12.34 -13.24
C ALA A 129 1.79 -10.96 -13.89
N LEU A 130 2.82 -10.10 -13.93
CA LEU A 130 2.77 -8.79 -14.59
C LEU A 130 2.62 -8.93 -16.10
N GLU A 131 3.35 -9.87 -16.72
CA GLU A 131 3.23 -10.19 -18.15
C GLU A 131 1.85 -10.74 -18.51
N GLY A 132 1.32 -11.65 -17.69
CA GLY A 132 -0.04 -12.19 -17.85
C GLY A 132 -1.13 -11.11 -17.74
N ALA A 133 -0.89 -10.06 -16.98
CA ALA A 133 -1.77 -8.89 -16.88
C ALA A 133 -1.60 -7.87 -18.02
N GLY A 134 -0.65 -8.08 -18.93
CA GLY A 134 -0.32 -7.13 -20.01
C GLY A 134 0.24 -5.80 -19.50
N THR A 135 0.83 -5.81 -18.33
CA THR A 135 1.33 -4.61 -17.64
C THR A 135 2.78 -4.35 -18.07
N LYS A 136 3.06 -3.12 -18.49
CA LYS A 136 4.45 -2.70 -18.77
C LYS A 136 5.17 -2.44 -17.45
N TYR A 137 6.34 -3.05 -17.26
CA TYR A 137 7.12 -2.88 -16.04
C TYR A 137 8.62 -2.86 -16.32
N MET A 138 9.40 -2.33 -15.37
CA MET A 138 10.87 -2.33 -15.41
C MET A 138 11.42 -2.47 -14.00
N PHE A 139 12.37 -3.37 -13.82
CA PHE A 139 13.16 -3.43 -12.59
C PHE A 139 14.28 -2.40 -12.62
N LYS A 140 14.50 -1.72 -11.49
CA LYS A 140 15.61 -0.79 -11.28
C LYS A 140 16.36 -1.15 -10.02
N GLN A 141 17.67 -1.16 -10.08
CA GLN A 141 18.49 -1.19 -8.88
C GLN A 141 18.54 0.22 -8.30
N LEU A 142 18.07 0.39 -7.07
CA LEU A 142 17.97 1.71 -6.42
C LEU A 142 19.20 2.02 -5.58
N LYS A 143 19.76 1.02 -4.89
CA LYS A 143 21.01 1.03 -4.10
C LYS A 143 21.57 -0.39 -4.10
N GLU A 144 22.75 -0.59 -3.50
CA GLU A 144 23.47 -1.87 -3.53
C GLU A 144 22.59 -3.11 -3.20
N ASP A 145 21.58 -2.95 -2.32
CA ASP A 145 20.72 -4.06 -1.87
C ASP A 145 19.20 -3.79 -2.03
N SER A 146 18.79 -2.75 -2.77
CA SER A 146 17.38 -2.40 -2.93
C SER A 146 16.94 -2.47 -4.38
N VAL A 147 15.86 -3.21 -4.64
CA VAL A 147 15.24 -3.34 -5.95
C VAL A 147 13.98 -2.49 -6.02
N GLY A 148 13.88 -1.66 -7.05
CA GLY A 148 12.68 -0.94 -7.45
C GLY A 148 11.98 -1.64 -8.60
N LEU A 149 10.66 -1.62 -8.60
CA LEU A 149 9.82 -2.05 -9.69
C LEU A 149 8.98 -0.88 -10.17
N GLU A 150 9.28 -0.39 -11.37
CA GLU A 150 8.43 0.58 -12.07
C GLU A 150 7.33 -0.17 -12.83
N ILE A 151 6.09 0.22 -12.59
CA ILE A 151 4.93 -0.24 -13.34
C ILE A 151 4.34 0.97 -14.06
N PHE A 152 4.14 0.84 -15.38
CA PHE A 152 3.59 1.89 -16.21
C PHE A 152 2.10 1.63 -16.45
N TRP A 153 1.30 2.66 -16.21
CA TRP A 153 -0.14 2.58 -16.47
C TRP A 153 -0.52 3.20 -17.81
N ASP A 154 -1.59 2.71 -18.33
CA ASP A 154 -2.38 3.49 -19.27
C ASP A 154 -3.10 4.60 -18.47
N VAL A 155 -2.75 5.86 -18.75
CA VAL A 155 -3.34 7.05 -18.07
C VAL A 155 -4.87 7.13 -18.23
N SER A 156 -5.47 6.38 -19.16
CA SER A 156 -6.92 6.26 -19.30
C SER A 156 -7.57 5.39 -18.22
N LYS A 157 -6.76 4.62 -17.46
CA LYS A 157 -7.24 3.72 -16.40
C LYS A 157 -6.94 4.33 -15.03
N GLU A 158 -7.85 4.15 -14.09
CA GLU A 158 -7.64 4.62 -12.70
C GLU A 158 -6.47 3.89 -12.02
N PRO A 159 -5.30 4.55 -11.82
CA PRO A 159 -4.10 3.88 -11.34
C PRO A 159 -4.27 3.32 -9.93
N LEU A 160 -5.01 4.00 -9.04
CA LEU A 160 -5.22 3.55 -7.67
C LEU A 160 -5.99 2.22 -7.60
N THR A 161 -7.03 2.09 -8.44
CA THR A 161 -7.81 0.84 -8.51
C THR A 161 -6.98 -0.32 -9.09
N ALA A 162 -6.15 -0.05 -10.10
CA ALA A 162 -5.25 -1.04 -10.65
C ALA A 162 -4.23 -1.52 -9.62
N LEU A 163 -3.68 -0.60 -8.82
CA LEU A 163 -2.70 -0.92 -7.79
C LEU A 163 -3.29 -1.81 -6.69
N ILE A 164 -4.53 -1.58 -6.28
CA ILE A 164 -5.23 -2.45 -5.32
C ILE A 164 -5.32 -3.90 -5.84
N ARG A 165 -5.68 -4.08 -7.12
CA ARG A 165 -5.77 -5.42 -7.74
C ARG A 165 -4.43 -6.13 -7.82
N HIS A 166 -3.34 -5.38 -8.04
CA HIS A 166 -2.01 -5.96 -8.16
C HIS A 166 -1.37 -6.32 -6.80
N ALA A 167 -1.94 -5.90 -5.67
CA ALA A 167 -1.38 -6.19 -4.35
C ALA A 167 -1.18 -7.70 -4.11
N GLU A 168 -2.10 -8.53 -4.60
CA GLU A 168 -2.04 -9.99 -4.43
C GLU A 168 -0.77 -10.61 -5.02
N LEU A 169 -0.17 -9.97 -6.04
CA LEU A 169 1.06 -10.45 -6.68
C LEU A 169 2.29 -10.34 -5.78
N PHE A 170 2.22 -9.52 -4.72
CA PHE A 170 3.32 -9.21 -3.83
C PHE A 170 3.24 -9.91 -2.48
N TYR A 171 2.22 -10.77 -2.27
CA TYR A 171 2.16 -11.57 -1.06
C TYR A 171 3.28 -12.61 -1.04
N TYR A 172 3.90 -12.74 0.11
CA TYR A 172 4.90 -13.75 0.37
C TYR A 172 4.24 -15.13 0.41
N ASP A 173 4.47 -15.96 -0.59
CA ASP A 173 3.96 -17.33 -0.61
C ASP A 173 4.89 -18.22 0.27
N ASN A 174 4.47 -18.44 1.53
CA ASN A 174 5.18 -19.30 2.48
C ASN A 174 4.95 -20.80 2.22
N ASN A 175 4.32 -21.19 1.11
CA ASN A 175 3.94 -22.59 0.84
C ASN A 175 4.89 -23.34 -0.07
N ASN A 176 6.09 -22.81 -0.38
CA ASN A 176 7.12 -23.52 -1.11
C ASN A 176 8.27 -23.94 -0.17
N THR A 177 8.00 -24.88 0.72
CA THR A 177 9.00 -25.77 1.34
C THR A 177 8.55 -27.21 1.20
#